data_3197dd0acdedf2d3a0373b4168fe506b
#
_entry.id   3197dd0acdedf2d3a0373b4168fe506b
#
_cell.length_a   1.000
_cell.length_b   1.000
_cell.length_c   1.000
_cell.angle_alpha   90.00
_cell.angle_beta   90.00
_cell.angle_gamma   90.00
#
_symmetry.space_group_name_H-M   'P 1'
#
loop_
_entity.id
_entity.type
_entity.pdbx_description
1 polymer ?
#
loop_
_entity_poly.entity_id
_entity_poly.type
_entity_poly.pdbx_seq_one_letter_code
_entity_poly.pdbx_strand_id
1 'polypeptide(L)'
;MIEIPSIITIVVLVVGCYFLLNLVDAKLGNSFKPRIVDQTVMFDNNAEINKLKEQIDRQKQLFIEQLAAQAALFETKLEQQKEIFERKIKVLEQHNEYLMQRLMTQERPLVDQFKIASNRALFISSENEFFQRDRTALFRAGVKFISLHGASSAVIQNELRAARNENNPFKIVIVSAHGNEEGILLQDGLKDSQFWADVLFEVDLAFFASCKSFGILNDLVGIVQYSIGMMDNIETELAEGFVYLFFREFAIYKNPKIAFQNAISTMPEISDRVTIRYRG
;
A
#
# COMPACT_ATOMS: atom_id res chain seq x y z
N MET A 1 -5.38 13.79 1.66
CA MET A 1 -5.08 13.43 0.26
C MET A 1 -6.07 14.16 -0.62
N ILE A 2 -5.61 15.07 -1.49
CA ILE A 2 -6.46 15.68 -2.53
C ILE A 2 -6.42 14.67 -3.67
N GLU A 3 -7.56 14.09 -3.98
CA GLU A 3 -7.67 13.08 -5.03
C GLU A 3 -7.24 13.68 -6.37
N ILE A 4 -6.22 13.09 -6.99
CA ILE A 4 -5.73 13.43 -8.34
C ILE A 4 -6.87 13.54 -9.38
N PRO A 5 -7.99 12.79 -9.29
CA PRO A 5 -9.16 12.97 -10.15
C PRO A 5 -9.75 14.38 -10.15
N SER A 6 -9.71 15.10 -9.02
CA SER A 6 -10.29 16.45 -8.91
C SER A 6 -9.54 17.48 -9.74
N ILE A 7 -8.23 17.37 -9.85
CA ILE A 7 -7.39 18.31 -10.63
C ILE A 7 -7.62 18.11 -12.13
N ILE A 8 -7.69 16.85 -12.58
CA ILE A 8 -7.96 16.51 -13.99
C ILE A 8 -9.35 16.99 -14.40
N THR A 9 -10.35 16.84 -13.54
CA THR A 9 -11.71 17.29 -13.81
C THR A 9 -11.79 18.81 -13.93
N ILE A 10 -11.07 19.57 -13.10
CA ILE A 10 -11.00 21.02 -13.17
C ILE A 10 -10.31 21.48 -14.48
N VAL A 11 -9.21 20.85 -14.85
CA VAL A 11 -8.48 21.16 -16.10
C VAL A 11 -9.35 20.88 -17.32
N VAL A 12 -10.08 19.77 -17.37
CA VAL A 12 -10.98 19.41 -18.47
C VAL A 12 -12.15 20.40 -18.57
N LEU A 13 -12.72 20.84 -17.44
CA LEU A 13 -13.77 21.85 -17.41
C LEU A 13 -13.28 23.21 -17.91
N VAL A 14 -12.10 23.65 -17.50
CA VAL A 14 -11.53 24.94 -17.93
C VAL A 14 -11.21 24.94 -19.43
N VAL A 15 -10.59 23.85 -19.92
CA VAL A 15 -10.30 23.70 -21.37
C VAL A 15 -11.59 23.58 -22.19
N GLY A 16 -12.59 22.86 -21.68
CA GLY A 16 -13.90 22.73 -22.33
C GLY A 16 -14.65 24.04 -22.40
N CYS A 17 -14.64 24.85 -21.34
CA CYS A 17 -15.25 26.21 -21.36
C CYS A 17 -14.53 27.17 -22.31
N TYR A 18 -13.20 27.10 -22.37
CA TYR A 18 -12.42 27.92 -23.32
C TYR A 18 -12.72 27.55 -24.78
N PHE A 19 -12.87 26.26 -25.08
CA PHE A 19 -13.25 25.79 -26.43
C PHE A 19 -14.68 26.21 -26.82
N LEU A 20 -15.63 26.13 -25.86
CA LEU A 20 -17.01 26.56 -26.08
C LEU A 20 -17.10 28.06 -26.30
N LEU A 21 -16.36 28.89 -25.57
CA LEU A 21 -16.30 30.35 -25.78
C LEU A 21 -15.76 30.71 -27.17
N ASN A 22 -14.70 30.03 -27.62
CA ASN A 22 -14.15 30.25 -28.97
C ASN A 22 -15.09 29.77 -30.09
N LEU A 23 -15.86 28.70 -29.86
CA LEU A 23 -16.89 28.23 -30.82
C LEU A 23 -18.08 29.21 -30.94
N VAL A 24 -18.46 29.83 -29.83
CA VAL A 24 -19.50 30.87 -29.80
C VAL A 24 -19.04 32.13 -30.56
N ASP A 25 -17.80 32.59 -30.34
CA ASP A 25 -17.22 33.72 -31.08
C ASP A 25 -17.10 33.44 -32.58
N ALA A 26 -16.68 32.21 -32.96
CA ALA A 26 -16.60 31.81 -34.37
C ALA A 26 -17.96 31.67 -35.05
N LYS A 27 -19.00 31.26 -34.33
CA LYS A 27 -20.37 31.17 -34.86
C LYS A 27 -21.07 32.55 -34.96
N LEU A 28 -20.83 33.44 -34.01
CA LEU A 28 -21.36 34.79 -34.03
C LEU A 28 -20.72 35.65 -35.12
N GLY A 29 -19.42 35.42 -35.43
CA GLY A 29 -18.70 36.14 -36.49
C GLY A 29 -19.12 35.80 -37.93
N ASN A 30 -19.67 34.61 -38.16
CA ASN A 30 -19.99 34.12 -39.53
C ASN A 30 -21.47 34.11 -39.90
N SER A 31 -22.39 34.55 -39.04
CA SER A 31 -23.83 34.38 -39.31
C SER A 31 -24.60 35.64 -39.68
N PHE A 32 -23.94 36.79 -39.87
CA PHE A 32 -24.62 38.03 -40.28
C PHE A 32 -24.28 38.47 -41.70
N LYS A 33 -24.96 37.89 -42.70
CA LYS A 33 -25.18 38.61 -43.99
C LYS A 33 -26.35 39.55 -43.77
N PRO A 34 -26.16 40.89 -43.95
CA PRO A 34 -27.23 41.83 -43.70
C PRO A 34 -28.34 41.73 -44.79
N ARG A 35 -29.54 41.32 -44.39
CA ARG A 35 -30.73 41.62 -45.11
C ARG A 35 -31.04 43.09 -44.82
N ILE A 36 -31.22 43.89 -45.89
CA ILE A 36 -31.62 45.32 -45.84
C ILE A 36 -32.92 45.41 -45.02
N VAL A 37 -32.82 45.86 -43.78
CA VAL A 37 -33.95 46.24 -42.94
C VAL A 37 -33.68 47.64 -42.44
N ASP A 38 -34.74 48.46 -42.43
CA ASP A 38 -34.82 49.87 -42.15
C ASP A 38 -33.76 50.44 -41.19
N GLN A 39 -33.07 51.52 -41.56
CA GLN A 39 -31.91 52.10 -40.88
C GLN A 39 -32.17 52.53 -39.42
N THR A 40 -33.40 52.71 -39.00
CA THR A 40 -33.75 53.12 -37.62
C THR A 40 -33.64 51.99 -36.59
N VAL A 41 -33.87 50.76 -36.99
CA VAL A 41 -33.76 49.56 -36.07
C VAL A 41 -32.31 49.18 -35.87
N MET A 42 -31.39 49.51 -36.76
CA MET A 42 -29.98 49.20 -36.67
C MET A 42 -29.23 49.97 -35.57
N PHE A 43 -29.63 51.18 -35.22
CA PHE A 43 -28.93 52.00 -34.23
C PHE A 43 -29.15 51.51 -32.81
N ASP A 44 -30.33 51.02 -32.43
CA ASP A 44 -30.62 50.50 -31.11
C ASP A 44 -29.94 49.16 -30.89
N ASN A 45 -29.90 48.29 -31.90
CA ASN A 45 -29.22 46.99 -31.79
C ASN A 45 -27.69 47.11 -31.60
N ASN A 46 -27.05 48.11 -32.22
CA ASN A 46 -25.60 48.30 -32.05
C ASN A 46 -25.23 48.79 -30.65
N ALA A 47 -26.06 49.63 -30.02
CA ALA A 47 -25.86 50.09 -28.66
C ALA A 47 -26.00 48.91 -27.65
N GLU A 48 -26.98 48.05 -27.87
CA GLU A 48 -27.23 46.89 -27.05
C GLU A 48 -26.12 45.81 -27.19
N ILE A 49 -25.65 45.57 -28.41
CA ILE A 49 -24.51 44.70 -28.70
C ILE A 49 -23.23 45.23 -28.05
N ASN A 50 -22.96 46.50 -28.08
CA ASN A 50 -21.79 47.11 -27.44
C ASN A 50 -21.87 46.97 -25.89
N LYS A 51 -23.06 47.18 -25.31
CA LYS A 51 -23.29 47.00 -23.89
C LYS A 51 -23.09 45.55 -23.45
N LEU A 52 -23.53 44.59 -24.24
CA LEU A 52 -23.30 43.15 -24.02
C LEU A 52 -21.81 42.79 -24.12
N LYS A 53 -21.10 43.35 -25.12
CA LYS A 53 -19.63 43.13 -25.22
C LYS A 53 -18.90 43.65 -23.99
N GLU A 54 -19.22 44.86 -23.53
CA GLU A 54 -18.62 45.39 -22.30
C GLU A 54 -18.93 44.54 -21.06
N GLN A 55 -20.13 43.97 -20.96
CA GLN A 55 -20.49 43.08 -19.88
C GLN A 55 -19.70 41.76 -19.93
N ILE A 56 -19.55 41.18 -21.12
CA ILE A 56 -18.75 39.97 -21.35
C ILE A 56 -17.28 40.21 -21.00
N ASP A 57 -16.71 41.35 -21.42
CA ASP A 57 -15.32 41.68 -21.13
C ASP A 57 -15.08 41.89 -19.63
N ARG A 58 -16.02 42.56 -18.92
CA ARG A 58 -15.96 42.66 -17.45
C ARG A 58 -16.04 41.29 -16.76
N GLN A 59 -16.92 40.40 -17.24
CA GLN A 59 -17.02 39.05 -16.68
C GLN A 59 -15.77 38.24 -16.96
N LYS A 60 -15.19 38.33 -18.16
CA LYS A 60 -13.91 37.68 -18.49
C LYS A 60 -12.79 38.16 -17.57
N GLN A 61 -12.70 39.47 -17.33
CA GLN A 61 -11.69 40.04 -16.45
C GLN A 61 -11.84 39.54 -15.01
N LEU A 62 -13.05 39.54 -14.46
CA LEU A 62 -13.33 39.00 -13.11
C LEU A 62 -12.98 37.50 -13.00
N PHE A 63 -13.26 36.73 -14.05
CA PHE A 63 -12.93 35.30 -14.07
C PHE A 63 -11.40 35.05 -14.09
N ILE A 64 -10.67 35.86 -14.86
CA ILE A 64 -9.20 35.82 -14.91
C ILE A 64 -8.61 36.16 -13.53
N GLU A 65 -9.12 37.17 -12.86
CA GLU A 65 -8.69 37.57 -11.52
C GLU A 65 -8.98 36.47 -10.48
N GLN A 66 -10.15 35.82 -10.57
CA GLN A 66 -10.48 34.66 -9.69
C GLN A 66 -9.56 33.46 -9.91
N LEU A 67 -9.25 33.16 -11.19
CA LEU A 67 -8.32 32.09 -11.52
C LEU A 67 -6.90 32.39 -11.01
N ALA A 68 -6.43 33.61 -11.15
CA ALA A 68 -5.12 34.02 -10.63
C ALA A 68 -5.06 33.93 -9.10
N ALA A 69 -6.10 34.35 -8.40
CA ALA A 69 -6.20 34.22 -6.95
C ALA A 69 -6.22 32.76 -6.49
N GLN A 70 -6.94 31.88 -7.19
CA GLN A 70 -6.93 30.45 -6.90
C GLN A 70 -5.56 29.82 -7.15
N ALA A 71 -4.90 30.16 -8.25
CA ALA A 71 -3.55 29.67 -8.55
C ALA A 71 -2.55 30.03 -7.44
N ALA A 72 -2.55 31.30 -7.01
CA ALA A 72 -1.71 31.75 -5.91
C ALA A 72 -1.98 31.03 -4.58
N LEU A 73 -3.25 30.71 -4.29
CA LEU A 73 -3.62 29.93 -3.11
C LEU A 73 -3.11 28.49 -3.21
N PHE A 74 -3.17 27.87 -4.40
CA PHE A 74 -2.64 26.52 -4.62
C PHE A 74 -1.12 26.49 -4.49
N GLU A 75 -0.41 27.47 -5.04
CA GLU A 75 1.06 27.57 -4.88
C GLU A 75 1.45 27.68 -3.40
N THR A 76 0.74 28.52 -2.63
CA THR A 76 0.99 28.65 -1.19
C THR A 76 0.77 27.34 -0.44
N LYS A 77 -0.32 26.61 -0.76
CA LYS A 77 -0.59 25.29 -0.15
C LYS A 77 0.45 24.23 -0.52
N LEU A 78 0.92 24.25 -1.77
CA LEU A 78 1.94 23.32 -2.24
C LEU A 78 3.27 23.55 -1.51
N GLU A 79 3.67 24.81 -1.34
CA GLU A 79 4.90 25.14 -0.62
C GLU A 79 4.81 24.76 0.86
N GLN A 80 3.66 24.98 1.52
CA GLN A 80 3.43 24.52 2.88
C GLN A 80 3.52 22.99 3.01
N GLN A 81 2.95 22.24 2.05
CA GLN A 81 3.07 20.78 2.05
C GLN A 81 4.51 20.33 1.86
N LYS A 82 5.26 20.97 0.97
CA LYS A 82 6.67 20.69 0.74
C LYS A 82 7.49 20.89 2.02
N GLU A 83 7.32 21.99 2.73
CA GLU A 83 7.97 22.23 4.01
C GLU A 83 7.66 21.15 5.06
N ILE A 84 6.40 20.68 5.11
CA ILE A 84 5.99 19.62 6.03
C ILE A 84 6.71 18.31 5.67
N PHE A 85 6.81 17.98 4.39
CA PHE A 85 7.51 16.77 3.94
C PHE A 85 9.02 16.85 4.21
N GLU A 86 9.65 17.98 3.96
CA GLU A 86 11.07 18.20 4.25
C GLU A 86 11.37 18.04 5.75
N ARG A 87 10.51 18.58 6.62
CA ARG A 87 10.63 18.38 8.08
C ARG A 87 10.49 16.91 8.46
N LYS A 88 9.53 16.18 7.87
CA LYS A 88 9.36 14.73 8.12
C LYS A 88 10.57 13.92 7.67
N ILE A 89 11.12 14.23 6.50
CA ILE A 89 12.33 13.57 6.00
C ILE A 89 13.49 13.79 6.97
N LYS A 90 13.72 15.02 7.41
CA LYS A 90 14.78 15.34 8.36
C LYS A 90 14.64 14.60 9.69
N VAL A 91 13.42 14.50 10.22
CA VAL A 91 13.15 13.71 11.44
C VAL A 91 13.44 12.24 11.23
N LEU A 92 13.07 11.68 10.08
CA LEU A 92 13.34 10.27 9.75
C LEU A 92 14.85 10.02 9.58
N GLU A 93 15.57 10.91 8.97
CA GLU A 93 17.04 10.83 8.84
C GLU A 93 17.74 10.85 10.20
N GLN A 94 17.35 11.77 11.09
CA GLN A 94 17.88 11.82 12.46
C GLN A 94 17.53 10.55 13.25
N HIS A 95 16.33 10.03 13.09
CA HIS A 95 15.93 8.77 13.73
C HIS A 95 16.75 7.58 13.22
N ASN A 96 16.98 7.51 11.90
CA ASN A 96 17.84 6.49 11.31
C ASN A 96 19.30 6.60 11.78
N GLU A 97 19.86 7.79 11.88
CA GLU A 97 21.19 8.00 12.45
C GLU A 97 21.27 7.55 13.91
N TYR A 98 20.27 7.91 14.71
CA TYR A 98 20.18 7.45 16.10
C TYR A 98 20.11 5.93 16.21
N LEU A 99 19.29 5.27 15.39
CA LEU A 99 19.19 3.81 15.36
C LEU A 99 20.49 3.16 14.91
N MET A 100 21.17 3.70 13.92
CA MET A 100 22.47 3.22 13.45
C MET A 100 23.55 3.38 14.54
N GLN A 101 23.61 4.50 15.23
CA GLN A 101 24.53 4.69 16.37
C GLN A 101 24.21 3.73 17.50
N ARG A 102 22.95 3.50 17.81
CA ARG A 102 22.53 2.53 18.84
C ARG A 102 22.90 1.10 18.47
N LEU A 103 22.79 0.73 17.19
CA LEU A 103 23.22 -0.57 16.67
C LEU A 103 24.76 -0.76 16.75
N MET A 104 25.52 0.30 16.54
CA MET A 104 26.98 0.26 16.61
C MET A 104 27.51 0.25 18.06
N THR A 105 26.76 0.82 19.01
CA THR A 105 27.18 0.95 20.43
C THR A 105 26.64 -0.16 21.33
N GLN A 106 25.62 -0.90 20.90
CA GLN A 106 25.18 -2.08 21.65
C GLN A 106 26.21 -3.19 21.44
N GLU A 107 27.07 -3.40 22.43
CA GLU A 107 27.72 -4.69 22.65
C GLU A 107 26.64 -5.77 22.55
N ARG A 108 26.83 -6.73 21.65
CA ARG A 108 25.87 -7.80 21.36
C ARG A 108 25.61 -8.62 22.64
N PRO A 109 24.49 -8.41 23.36
CA PRO A 109 24.18 -9.33 24.45
C PRO A 109 23.46 -10.54 23.85
N LEU A 110 24.02 -11.73 24.02
CA LEU A 110 23.34 -13.05 24.01
C LEU A 110 22.35 -13.36 22.85
N VAL A 111 22.49 -12.69 21.70
CA VAL A 111 21.57 -12.86 20.55
C VAL A 111 21.85 -14.16 19.77
N ASP A 112 22.96 -14.85 20.04
CA ASP A 112 23.40 -16.00 19.23
C ASP A 112 22.60 -17.29 19.44
N GLN A 113 21.78 -17.40 20.50
CA GLN A 113 21.02 -18.62 20.78
C GLN A 113 19.76 -18.83 19.94
N PHE A 114 19.28 -17.80 19.19
CA PHE A 114 17.98 -17.82 18.50
C PHE A 114 18.04 -17.45 17.02
N LYS A 115 19.21 -17.58 16.38
CA LYS A 115 19.31 -17.33 14.93
C LYS A 115 18.77 -18.51 14.15
N ILE A 116 17.86 -18.23 13.20
CA ILE A 116 17.45 -19.21 12.21
C ILE A 116 18.65 -19.47 11.28
N ALA A 117 19.17 -20.70 11.33
CA ALA A 117 20.40 -21.08 10.63
C ALA A 117 20.27 -21.13 9.11
N SER A 118 19.05 -21.26 8.57
CA SER A 118 18.76 -21.37 7.15
C SER A 118 17.74 -20.31 6.71
N ASN A 119 17.98 -19.74 5.52
CA ASN A 119 17.04 -18.77 4.88
C ASN A 119 16.13 -19.46 3.84
N ARG A 120 16.07 -20.80 3.81
CA ARG A 120 15.20 -21.50 2.87
C ARG A 120 13.75 -21.34 3.31
N ALA A 121 12.98 -20.58 2.55
CA ALA A 121 11.58 -20.30 2.84
C ALA A 121 10.66 -20.98 1.82
N LEU A 122 9.51 -21.43 2.29
CA LEU A 122 8.38 -21.85 1.48
C LEU A 122 7.28 -20.80 1.60
N PHE A 123 6.88 -20.23 0.47
CA PHE A 123 5.76 -19.29 0.39
C PHE A 123 4.56 -19.98 -0.22
N ILE A 124 3.46 -20.04 0.52
CA ILE A 124 2.19 -20.67 0.17
C ILE A 124 1.15 -19.60 0.01
N SER A 125 0.45 -19.57 -1.11
CA SER A 125 -0.69 -18.67 -1.33
C SER A 125 -1.85 -19.41 -1.97
N SER A 126 -3.06 -19.19 -1.45
CA SER A 126 -4.29 -19.80 -2.00
C SER A 126 -4.82 -19.07 -3.23
N GLU A 127 -4.59 -17.76 -3.35
CA GLU A 127 -5.17 -16.92 -4.38
C GLU A 127 -4.13 -16.06 -5.09
N ASN A 128 -4.42 -15.72 -6.37
CA ASN A 128 -3.50 -14.99 -7.21
C ASN A 128 -3.23 -13.56 -6.71
N GLU A 129 -4.21 -12.90 -6.12
CA GLU A 129 -4.06 -11.55 -5.58
C GLU A 129 -3.04 -11.53 -4.44
N PHE A 130 -3.22 -12.37 -3.43
CA PHE A 130 -2.27 -12.51 -2.33
C PHE A 130 -0.90 -12.97 -2.79
N PHE A 131 -0.88 -13.88 -3.77
CA PHE A 131 0.36 -14.37 -4.34
C PHE A 131 1.22 -13.25 -4.93
N GLN A 132 0.67 -12.42 -5.80
CA GLN A 132 1.42 -11.35 -6.47
C GLN A 132 1.87 -10.28 -5.47
N ARG A 133 0.99 -9.90 -4.56
CA ARG A 133 1.22 -8.89 -3.55
C ARG A 133 2.36 -9.28 -2.60
N ASP A 134 2.20 -10.38 -1.89
CA ASP A 134 3.13 -10.78 -0.84
C ASP A 134 4.43 -11.33 -1.41
N ARG A 135 4.39 -11.96 -2.61
CA ARG A 135 5.60 -12.31 -3.36
C ARG A 135 6.46 -11.08 -3.63
N THR A 136 5.83 -9.98 -4.03
CA THR A 136 6.53 -8.71 -4.29
C THR A 136 7.14 -8.16 -3.00
N ALA A 137 6.40 -8.17 -1.90
CA ALA A 137 6.88 -7.73 -0.59
C ALA A 137 8.09 -8.57 -0.11
N LEU A 138 8.01 -9.89 -0.21
CA LEU A 138 9.09 -10.81 0.15
C LEU A 138 10.33 -10.62 -0.73
N PHE A 139 10.14 -10.47 -2.04
CA PHE A 139 11.25 -10.23 -2.97
C PHE A 139 11.96 -8.90 -2.64
N ARG A 140 11.21 -7.82 -2.39
CA ARG A 140 11.76 -6.52 -1.99
C ARG A 140 12.49 -6.58 -0.64
N ALA A 141 12.04 -7.45 0.26
CA ALA A 141 12.70 -7.71 1.54
C ALA A 141 13.96 -8.63 1.41
N GLY A 142 14.27 -9.11 0.22
CA GLY A 142 15.45 -9.94 -0.04
C GLY A 142 15.30 -11.40 0.42
N VAL A 143 14.08 -11.88 0.63
CA VAL A 143 13.81 -13.28 1.03
C VAL A 143 13.95 -14.19 -0.18
N LYS A 144 14.73 -15.26 -0.05
CA LYS A 144 14.80 -16.34 -1.05
C LYS A 144 13.78 -17.43 -0.68
N PHE A 145 12.84 -17.70 -1.58
CA PHE A 145 11.78 -18.66 -1.33
C PHE A 145 11.43 -19.51 -2.54
N ILE A 146 10.87 -20.70 -2.28
CA ILE A 146 10.09 -21.48 -3.25
C ILE A 146 8.63 -21.13 -3.01
N SER A 147 7.84 -21.00 -4.06
CA SER A 147 6.44 -20.62 -3.96
C SER A 147 5.50 -21.70 -4.44
N LEU A 148 4.42 -21.92 -3.69
CA LEU A 148 3.28 -22.76 -4.04
C LEU A 148 2.06 -21.85 -4.19
N HIS A 149 1.55 -21.77 -5.41
CA HIS A 149 0.34 -20.99 -5.70
C HIS A 149 -0.85 -21.93 -5.93
N GLY A 150 -2.02 -21.60 -5.32
CA GLY A 150 -3.22 -22.43 -5.43
C GLY A 150 -3.00 -23.87 -4.93
N ALA A 151 -2.19 -24.04 -3.89
CA ALA A 151 -1.81 -25.36 -3.42
C ALA A 151 -2.91 -25.99 -2.55
N SER A 152 -3.16 -27.27 -2.76
CA SER A 152 -3.93 -28.10 -1.84
C SER A 152 -3.07 -28.56 -0.67
N SER A 153 -3.72 -29.04 0.40
CA SER A 153 -3.04 -29.59 1.57
C SER A 153 -2.07 -30.72 1.21
N ALA A 154 -2.46 -31.58 0.27
CA ALA A 154 -1.61 -32.68 -0.21
C ALA A 154 -0.33 -32.20 -0.89
N VAL A 155 -0.40 -31.12 -1.70
CA VAL A 155 0.77 -30.53 -2.35
C VAL A 155 1.72 -29.95 -1.32
N ILE A 156 1.20 -29.21 -0.32
CA ILE A 156 2.00 -28.63 0.77
C ILE A 156 2.71 -29.73 1.58
N GLN A 157 1.98 -30.77 1.97
CA GLN A 157 2.55 -31.90 2.72
C GLN A 157 3.67 -32.58 1.94
N ASN A 158 3.45 -32.82 0.64
CA ASN A 158 4.44 -33.50 -0.20
C ASN A 158 5.70 -32.65 -0.36
N GLU A 159 5.58 -31.33 -0.58
CA GLU A 159 6.72 -30.42 -0.71
C GLU A 159 7.55 -30.36 0.59
N LEU A 160 6.87 -30.20 1.73
CA LEU A 160 7.55 -30.19 3.03
C LEU A 160 8.23 -31.52 3.35
N ARG A 161 7.58 -32.65 3.01
CA ARG A 161 8.13 -33.98 3.19
C ARG A 161 9.33 -34.25 2.27
N ALA A 162 9.23 -33.86 0.99
CA ALA A 162 10.32 -33.99 0.02
C ALA A 162 11.57 -33.22 0.50
N ALA A 163 11.40 -31.99 0.94
CA ALA A 163 12.49 -31.18 1.45
C ALA A 163 13.19 -31.79 2.67
N ARG A 164 12.43 -32.43 3.55
CA ARG A 164 12.97 -33.18 4.71
C ARG A 164 13.77 -34.41 4.29
N ASN A 165 13.21 -35.20 3.37
CA ASN A 165 13.87 -36.41 2.84
C ASN A 165 15.20 -36.08 2.15
N GLU A 166 15.32 -34.89 1.57
CA GLU A 166 16.55 -34.38 0.96
C GLU A 166 17.53 -33.78 1.97
N ASN A 167 17.27 -33.88 3.28
CA ASN A 167 18.04 -33.25 4.35
C ASN A 167 18.21 -31.74 4.19
N ASN A 168 17.22 -31.09 3.53
CA ASN A 168 17.21 -29.66 3.29
C ASN A 168 15.84 -29.06 3.62
N PRO A 169 15.37 -29.16 4.87
CA PRO A 169 14.03 -28.74 5.26
C PRO A 169 13.86 -27.23 5.11
N PHE A 170 12.62 -26.81 4.87
CA PHE A 170 12.26 -25.42 4.97
C PHE A 170 12.28 -24.99 6.44
N LYS A 171 13.02 -23.93 6.74
CA LYS A 171 13.09 -23.36 8.09
C LYS A 171 12.11 -22.21 8.30
N ILE A 172 11.59 -21.66 7.19
CA ILE A 172 10.61 -20.59 7.18
C ILE A 172 9.44 -21.02 6.30
N VAL A 173 8.23 -20.95 6.82
CA VAL A 173 6.99 -21.14 6.05
C VAL A 173 6.14 -19.88 6.18
N ILE A 174 5.73 -19.36 5.03
CA ILE A 174 4.92 -18.14 4.93
C ILE A 174 3.63 -18.54 4.23
N VAL A 175 2.49 -18.26 4.86
CA VAL A 175 1.16 -18.57 4.35
C VAL A 175 0.37 -17.28 4.15
N SER A 176 -0.07 -17.05 2.93
CA SER A 176 -0.89 -15.90 2.56
C SER A 176 -2.19 -16.40 1.91
N ALA A 177 -3.27 -16.32 2.66
CA ALA A 177 -4.56 -16.86 2.29
C ALA A 177 -5.68 -16.20 3.10
N HIS A 178 -6.92 -16.40 2.71
CA HIS A 178 -8.03 -16.09 3.59
C HIS A 178 -8.00 -16.97 4.84
N GLY A 179 -8.33 -16.37 5.98
CA GLY A 179 -8.43 -17.06 7.24
C GLY A 179 -9.64 -16.60 8.05
N ASN A 180 -10.08 -17.45 8.95
CA ASN A 180 -11.07 -17.18 9.98
C ASN A 180 -10.68 -17.89 11.29
N GLU A 181 -11.53 -17.85 12.29
CA GLU A 181 -11.28 -18.47 13.60
C GLU A 181 -11.13 -20.00 13.54
N GLU A 182 -11.68 -20.65 12.51
CA GLU A 182 -11.65 -22.11 12.34
C GLU A 182 -10.40 -22.58 11.57
N GLY A 183 -9.76 -21.68 10.78
CA GLY A 183 -8.58 -22.08 10.01
C GLY A 183 -8.24 -21.17 8.84
N ILE A 184 -7.40 -21.69 7.96
CA ILE A 184 -6.90 -21.03 6.75
C ILE A 184 -7.43 -21.75 5.52
N LEU A 185 -7.98 -21.01 4.58
CA LEU A 185 -8.57 -21.52 3.35
C LEU A 185 -7.49 -21.83 2.31
N LEU A 186 -7.34 -23.11 2.01
CA LEU A 186 -6.54 -23.61 0.90
C LEU A 186 -7.44 -23.99 -0.30
N GLN A 187 -6.85 -24.42 -1.40
CA GLN A 187 -7.57 -24.82 -2.60
C GLN A 187 -8.58 -25.96 -2.33
N ASP A 188 -8.27 -26.87 -1.41
CA ASP A 188 -9.06 -28.03 -1.02
C ASP A 188 -9.83 -27.83 0.30
N GLY A 189 -10.11 -26.59 0.66
CA GLY A 189 -10.92 -26.21 1.80
C GLY A 189 -10.15 -25.70 3.01
N LEU A 190 -10.88 -25.44 4.08
CA LEU A 190 -10.35 -24.87 5.32
C LEU A 190 -9.43 -25.85 6.03
N LYS A 191 -8.29 -25.39 6.54
CA LYS A 191 -7.32 -26.18 7.30
C LYS A 191 -7.16 -25.60 8.69
N ASP A 192 -7.46 -26.42 9.65
CA ASP A 192 -7.41 -26.11 11.08
C ASP A 192 -5.98 -26.10 11.65
N SER A 193 -5.87 -25.82 12.91
CA SER A 193 -4.59 -25.79 13.63
C SER A 193 -3.90 -27.13 13.66
N GLN A 194 -4.65 -28.25 13.72
CA GLN A 194 -4.08 -29.60 13.74
C GLN A 194 -3.35 -29.92 12.44
N PHE A 195 -3.96 -29.55 11.28
CA PHE A 195 -3.26 -29.70 10.01
C PHE A 195 -1.93 -28.95 9.98
N TRP A 196 -1.91 -27.71 10.45
CA TRP A 196 -0.67 -26.92 10.47
C TRP A 196 0.35 -27.46 11.46
N ALA A 197 -0.09 -27.96 12.62
CA ALA A 197 0.77 -28.63 13.59
C ALA A 197 1.46 -29.86 12.99
N ASP A 198 0.72 -30.68 12.23
CA ASP A 198 1.23 -31.91 11.62
C ASP A 198 2.24 -31.64 10.48
N VAL A 199 2.11 -30.53 9.77
CA VAL A 199 2.97 -30.25 8.61
C VAL A 199 4.17 -29.36 8.92
N LEU A 200 4.10 -28.53 9.97
CA LEU A 200 5.12 -27.51 10.28
C LEU A 200 6.17 -27.97 11.30
N PHE A 201 6.16 -29.24 11.72
CA PHE A 201 7.25 -29.73 12.58
C PHE A 201 8.61 -29.55 11.87
N GLU A 202 9.67 -29.17 12.59
CA GLU A 202 10.99 -28.75 12.08
C GLU A 202 11.05 -27.39 11.37
N VAL A 203 9.96 -26.65 11.29
CA VAL A 203 9.95 -25.26 10.86
C VAL A 203 10.34 -24.36 12.03
N ASP A 204 11.26 -23.44 11.82
CA ASP A 204 11.68 -22.51 12.86
C ASP A 204 10.77 -21.30 12.94
N LEU A 205 10.29 -20.80 11.78
CA LEU A 205 9.39 -19.65 11.68
C LEU A 205 8.20 -19.97 10.78
N ALA A 206 6.99 -19.92 11.34
CA ALA A 206 5.73 -19.92 10.61
C ALA A 206 5.11 -18.51 10.62
N PHE A 207 4.87 -17.95 9.45
CA PHE A 207 4.28 -16.62 9.29
C PHE A 207 2.95 -16.74 8.53
N PHE A 208 1.85 -16.37 9.18
CA PHE A 208 0.51 -16.42 8.60
C PHE A 208 -0.01 -15.00 8.30
N ALA A 209 0.13 -14.58 7.05
CA ALA A 209 -0.49 -13.37 6.52
C ALA A 209 -1.97 -13.64 6.19
N SER A 210 -2.73 -14.09 7.17
CA SER A 210 -4.12 -14.52 7.05
C SER A 210 -4.93 -13.95 8.20
N CYS A 211 -6.09 -13.36 7.90
CA CYS A 211 -6.98 -12.80 8.92
C CYS A 211 -7.33 -13.84 9.99
N LYS A 212 -7.41 -13.41 11.26
CA LYS A 212 -7.80 -14.24 12.41
C LYS A 212 -7.00 -15.53 12.59
N SER A 213 -5.78 -15.58 12.07
CA SER A 213 -4.88 -16.76 12.21
C SER A 213 -4.35 -16.98 13.63
N PHE A 214 -4.66 -16.09 14.57
CA PHE A 214 -4.25 -16.17 15.97
C PHE A 214 -4.59 -17.52 16.63
N GLY A 215 -5.78 -18.08 16.34
CA GLY A 215 -6.20 -19.38 16.88
C GLY A 215 -5.20 -20.49 16.57
N ILE A 216 -4.72 -20.52 15.34
CA ILE A 216 -3.71 -21.51 14.89
C ILE A 216 -2.39 -21.35 15.65
N LEU A 217 -1.97 -20.12 15.95
CA LEU A 217 -0.69 -19.89 16.61
C LEU A 217 -0.59 -20.53 17.99
N ASN A 218 -1.70 -20.59 18.74
CA ASN A 218 -1.72 -21.17 20.08
C ASN A 218 -1.39 -22.66 20.05
N ASP A 219 -1.87 -23.39 19.04
CA ASP A 219 -1.64 -24.83 18.89
C ASP A 219 -0.25 -25.14 18.30
N LEU A 220 0.39 -24.15 17.69
CA LEU A 220 1.77 -24.25 17.20
C LEU A 220 2.83 -24.00 18.29
N VAL A 221 2.43 -23.54 19.47
CA VAL A 221 3.37 -23.35 20.60
C VAL A 221 3.98 -24.69 20.97
N GLY A 222 5.31 -24.80 20.92
CA GLY A 222 6.06 -26.02 21.18
C GLY A 222 6.35 -26.88 19.95
N ILE A 223 5.70 -26.63 18.80
CA ILE A 223 5.94 -27.29 17.51
C ILE A 223 6.89 -26.45 16.67
N VAL A 224 6.58 -25.17 16.52
CA VAL A 224 7.37 -24.19 15.77
C VAL A 224 8.07 -23.27 16.77
N GLN A 225 9.31 -22.88 16.49
CA GLN A 225 10.05 -22.00 17.39
C GLN A 225 9.41 -20.60 17.47
N TYR A 226 8.98 -20.06 16.32
CA TYR A 226 8.28 -18.78 16.21
C TYR A 226 7.07 -18.92 15.29
N SER A 227 5.94 -18.42 15.72
CA SER A 227 4.76 -18.27 14.88
C SER A 227 4.22 -16.85 14.94
N ILE A 228 3.88 -16.28 13.80
CA ILE A 228 3.36 -14.91 13.64
C ILE A 228 2.05 -15.00 12.88
N GLY A 229 1.06 -14.23 13.31
CA GLY A 229 -0.24 -14.20 12.65
C GLY A 229 -1.05 -12.97 13.01
N MET A 230 -2.18 -12.85 12.36
CA MET A 230 -3.12 -11.75 12.49
C MET A 230 -4.19 -12.09 13.54
N MET A 231 -4.47 -11.14 14.43
CA MET A 231 -5.48 -11.30 15.48
C MET A 231 -6.89 -11.00 14.98
N ASP A 232 -7.01 -10.14 13.95
CA ASP A 232 -8.27 -9.68 13.40
C ASP A 232 -8.18 -9.55 11.87
N ASN A 233 -9.25 -9.01 11.28
CA ASN A 233 -9.24 -8.60 9.88
C ASN A 233 -8.33 -7.38 9.72
N ILE A 234 -7.41 -7.47 8.76
CA ILE A 234 -6.45 -6.40 8.47
C ILE A 234 -6.65 -5.97 7.03
N GLU A 235 -6.64 -4.68 6.79
CA GLU A 235 -6.67 -4.09 5.46
C GLU A 235 -5.46 -4.61 4.65
N THR A 236 -5.70 -4.88 3.38
CA THR A 236 -4.74 -5.51 2.46
C THR A 236 -3.39 -4.76 2.44
N GLU A 237 -3.42 -3.43 2.37
CA GLU A 237 -2.23 -2.59 2.30
C GLU A 237 -1.42 -2.62 3.61
N LEU A 238 -2.11 -2.68 4.75
CA LEU A 238 -1.45 -2.80 6.05
C LEU A 238 -0.79 -4.16 6.22
N ALA A 239 -1.46 -5.22 5.79
CA ALA A 239 -0.91 -6.57 5.83
C ALA A 239 0.35 -6.69 4.95
N GLU A 240 0.31 -6.17 3.71
CA GLU A 240 1.47 -6.13 2.81
C GLU A 240 2.64 -5.34 3.41
N GLY A 241 2.35 -4.16 3.94
CA GLY A 241 3.33 -3.31 4.59
C GLY A 241 4.02 -4.03 5.75
N PHE A 242 3.25 -4.74 6.58
CA PHE A 242 3.80 -5.51 7.70
C PHE A 242 4.64 -6.69 7.24
N VAL A 243 4.19 -7.47 6.24
CA VAL A 243 4.98 -8.56 5.64
C VAL A 243 6.32 -8.03 5.16
N TYR A 244 6.32 -6.94 4.40
CA TYR A 244 7.55 -6.32 3.90
C TYR A 244 8.48 -5.87 5.04
N LEU A 245 7.97 -5.12 6.00
CA LEU A 245 8.76 -4.58 7.11
C LEU A 245 9.34 -5.71 7.97
N PHE A 246 8.52 -6.68 8.34
CA PHE A 246 8.97 -7.81 9.13
C PHE A 246 10.13 -8.57 8.44
N PHE A 247 9.97 -8.95 7.18
CA PHE A 247 11.00 -9.71 6.47
C PHE A 247 12.24 -8.89 6.14
N ARG A 248 12.12 -7.57 5.93
CA ARG A 248 13.25 -6.66 5.81
C ARG A 248 14.09 -6.65 7.10
N GLU A 249 13.45 -6.47 8.24
CA GLU A 249 14.11 -6.48 9.55
C GLU A 249 14.66 -7.88 9.86
N PHE A 250 13.91 -8.92 9.52
CA PHE A 250 14.39 -10.29 9.69
C PHE A 250 15.63 -10.60 8.83
N ALA A 251 15.72 -10.05 7.62
CA ALA A 251 16.92 -10.20 6.78
C ALA A 251 18.16 -9.61 7.45
N ILE A 252 18.00 -8.54 8.23
CA ILE A 252 19.08 -7.85 8.94
C ILE A 252 19.47 -8.61 10.22
N TYR A 253 18.49 -8.85 11.08
CA TYR A 253 18.75 -9.33 12.45
C TYR A 253 18.78 -10.85 12.57
N LYS A 254 18.20 -11.60 11.64
CA LYS A 254 17.99 -13.06 11.69
C LYS A 254 17.31 -13.54 12.98
N ASN A 255 16.59 -12.64 13.62
CA ASN A 255 15.85 -12.87 14.85
C ASN A 255 14.39 -12.43 14.69
N PRO A 256 13.41 -13.37 14.67
CA PRO A 256 12.01 -13.03 14.44
C PRO A 256 11.42 -12.09 15.49
N LYS A 257 11.85 -12.19 16.74
CA LYS A 257 11.36 -11.34 17.83
C LYS A 257 11.79 -9.88 17.65
N ILE A 258 13.06 -9.67 17.31
CA ILE A 258 13.59 -8.32 17.04
C ILE A 258 12.92 -7.74 15.77
N ALA A 259 12.83 -8.56 14.72
CA ALA A 259 12.18 -8.15 13.48
C ALA A 259 10.71 -7.74 13.69
N PHE A 260 9.98 -8.50 14.49
CA PHE A 260 8.60 -8.19 14.85
C PHE A 260 8.49 -6.87 15.62
N GLN A 261 9.32 -6.67 16.64
CA GLN A 261 9.33 -5.45 17.44
C GLN A 261 9.65 -4.21 16.59
N ASN A 262 10.62 -4.32 15.67
CA ASN A 262 10.97 -3.22 14.78
C ASN A 262 9.86 -2.93 13.77
N ALA A 263 9.23 -3.97 13.22
CA ALA A 263 8.13 -3.81 12.28
C ALA A 263 6.93 -3.10 12.91
N ILE A 264 6.48 -3.53 14.10
CA ILE A 264 5.36 -2.85 14.81
C ILE A 264 5.74 -1.44 15.29
N SER A 265 7.00 -1.19 15.65
CA SER A 265 7.46 0.15 16.00
C SER A 265 7.44 1.12 14.81
N THR A 266 7.66 0.59 13.60
CA THR A 266 7.61 1.37 12.35
C THR A 266 6.17 1.58 11.86
N MET A 267 5.27 0.68 12.25
CA MET A 267 3.87 0.63 11.80
C MET A 267 2.95 0.41 13.00
N PRO A 268 2.83 1.42 13.89
CA PRO A 268 2.13 1.28 15.18
C PRO A 268 0.63 0.98 15.02
N GLU A 269 0.01 1.36 13.91
CA GLU A 269 -1.39 1.08 13.59
C GLU A 269 -1.73 -0.41 13.47
N ILE A 270 -0.71 -1.28 13.33
CA ILE A 270 -0.91 -2.73 13.25
C ILE A 270 -0.60 -3.45 14.56
N SER A 271 -0.06 -2.76 15.56
CA SER A 271 0.46 -3.37 16.80
C SER A 271 -0.55 -4.25 17.52
N ASP A 272 -1.81 -3.83 17.55
CA ASP A 272 -2.89 -4.53 18.23
C ASP A 272 -3.58 -5.61 17.35
N ARG A 273 -3.15 -5.72 16.10
CA ARG A 273 -3.75 -6.62 15.10
C ARG A 273 -2.85 -7.79 14.70
N VAL A 274 -1.60 -7.78 15.14
CA VAL A 274 -0.63 -8.84 14.87
C VAL A 274 -0.02 -9.35 16.15
N THR A 275 0.38 -10.61 16.16
CA THR A 275 1.01 -11.22 17.33
C THR A 275 2.10 -12.18 16.93
N ILE A 276 3.06 -12.37 17.84
CA ILE A 276 4.10 -13.38 17.77
C ILE A 276 3.98 -14.33 18.96
N ARG A 277 4.07 -15.62 18.70
CA ARG A 277 4.23 -16.67 19.70
C ARG A 277 5.59 -17.32 19.53
N TYR A 278 6.20 -17.74 20.59
CA TYR A 278 7.49 -18.44 20.55
C TYR A 278 7.59 -19.42 21.70
N ARG A 279 8.38 -20.45 21.46
CA ARG A 279 8.75 -21.42 22.47
C ARG A 279 9.72 -20.76 23.46
N GLY A 280 9.31 -20.67 24.73
CA GLY A 280 10.13 -20.13 25.83
C GLY A 280 11.28 -21.06 26.22
#